data_2eada6d91eb69cc703df54adb7aa18c5
#
_entry.id   2eada6d91eb69cc703df54adb7aa18c5
#
_cell.length_a   1.000
_cell.length_b   1.000
_cell.length_c   1.000
_cell.angle_alpha   90.00
_cell.angle_beta   90.00
_cell.angle_gamma   90.00
#
_symmetry.space_group_name_H-M   'P 1'
#
loop_
_entity.id
_entity.type
_entity.pdbx_description
1 polymer ?
#
loop_
_entity_poly.entity_id
_entity_poly.type
_entity_poly.pdbx_seq_one_letter_code
_entity_poly.pdbx_strand_id
1 'polypeptide(L)'
;MTPRMFRPIALACTLCLLLTAGCGKSEDGPKAVDVAAQVAQLKGNADAQATALSELAAGGPNSAPAVNDILPLLKSEDTVIRRLAAYALCQIGPAAKAAVPELKNLMTDADPSTATTAINALNAIDPAAAEGIKVLNVTQ
;
A
#
# COMPACT_ATOMS: atom_id res chain seq x y z
N MET A 1 -39.23 45.23 33.69
CA MET A 1 -39.85 43.88 33.58
C MET A 1 -39.04 43.06 32.58
N THR A 2 -38.16 42.27 33.07
CA THR A 2 -37.35 41.29 32.31
C THR A 2 -37.95 39.94 32.50
N PRO A 3 -37.99 39.09 31.50
CA PRO A 3 -37.83 37.67 31.72
C PRO A 3 -36.72 37.08 30.85
N ARG A 4 -35.70 36.73 31.54
CA ARG A 4 -35.05 35.42 31.73
C ARG A 4 -34.99 34.52 30.51
N MET A 5 -33.81 34.50 30.02
CA MET A 5 -33.14 33.41 29.28
C MET A 5 -33.46 32.03 29.85
N PHE A 6 -33.93 31.18 28.98
CA PHE A 6 -33.81 29.73 29.15
C PHE A 6 -32.89 29.19 28.08
N ARG A 7 -31.73 28.75 28.53
CA ARG A 7 -30.81 27.86 27.77
C ARG A 7 -31.33 26.44 27.96
N PRO A 8 -31.65 25.69 26.94
CA PRO A 8 -31.69 24.24 27.06
C PRO A 8 -30.27 23.70 26.85
N ILE A 9 -29.78 23.08 27.86
CA ILE A 9 -28.64 22.17 27.87
C ILE A 9 -29.07 20.95 27.04
N ALA A 10 -28.52 20.83 25.85
CA ALA A 10 -28.66 19.61 25.08
C ALA A 10 -27.74 18.54 25.68
N LEU A 11 -28.37 17.62 26.37
CA LEU A 11 -27.76 16.39 26.88
C LEU A 11 -27.20 15.56 25.72
N ALA A 12 -25.98 15.16 25.93
CA ALA A 12 -25.29 14.14 25.17
C ALA A 12 -26.18 12.90 24.95
N CYS A 13 -26.29 12.50 23.71
CA CYS A 13 -26.77 11.18 23.39
C CYS A 13 -25.59 10.23 23.35
N THR A 14 -25.41 9.59 24.45
CA THR A 14 -24.62 8.42 24.70
C THR A 14 -25.00 7.28 23.79
N LEU A 15 -23.98 6.57 23.34
CA LEU A 15 -23.98 5.11 23.19
C LEU A 15 -24.73 4.58 21.98
N CYS A 16 -24.07 4.48 20.85
CA CYS A 16 -24.35 3.39 19.92
C CYS A 16 -23.10 2.53 19.77
N LEU A 17 -22.96 1.64 20.74
CA LEU A 17 -22.08 0.50 20.71
C LEU A 17 -22.71 -0.53 19.79
N LEU A 18 -22.28 -0.59 18.55
CA LEU A 18 -22.56 -1.72 17.68
C LEU A 18 -21.24 -2.29 17.20
N LEU A 19 -20.86 -3.36 17.87
CA LEU A 19 -19.89 -4.32 17.37
C LEU A 19 -20.36 -4.82 16.00
N THR A 20 -19.67 -4.43 14.96
CA THR A 20 -19.60 -5.22 13.74
C THR A 20 -18.16 -5.64 13.57
N ALA A 21 -17.88 -6.86 13.99
CA ALA A 21 -16.70 -7.57 13.55
C ALA A 21 -16.82 -7.78 12.04
N GLY A 22 -15.94 -7.15 11.28
CA GLY A 22 -15.89 -7.30 9.83
C GLY A 22 -14.60 -6.72 9.29
N CYS A 23 -13.69 -7.58 8.90
CA CYS A 23 -12.57 -7.43 7.98
C CYS A 23 -11.91 -6.03 7.95
N GLY A 24 -10.69 -5.98 8.51
CA GLY A 24 -9.88 -4.77 8.62
C GLY A 24 -9.70 -3.99 7.32
N LYS A 25 -10.53 -3.01 7.14
CA LYS A 25 -10.21 -1.81 6.39
C LYS A 25 -9.58 -0.89 7.41
N SER A 26 -8.27 -0.71 7.33
CA SER A 26 -7.61 0.34 8.09
C SER A 26 -8.25 1.66 7.69
N GLU A 27 -9.03 2.25 8.59
CA GLU A 27 -9.67 3.57 8.40
C GLU A 27 -8.70 4.73 8.67
N ASP A 28 -7.39 4.45 8.64
CA ASP A 28 -6.39 5.50 8.55
C ASP A 28 -6.30 5.92 7.09
N GLY A 29 -6.86 7.08 6.78
CA GLY A 29 -6.61 7.74 5.50
C GLY A 29 -5.11 7.82 5.23
N PRO A 30 -4.69 8.05 3.96
CA PRO A 30 -3.29 8.02 3.59
C PRO A 30 -2.50 8.97 4.51
N LYS A 31 -1.59 8.39 5.31
CA LYS A 31 -0.72 9.16 6.19
C LYS A 31 0.09 10.12 5.34
N ALA A 32 0.27 11.34 5.81
CA ALA A 32 1.21 12.27 5.22
C ALA A 32 2.62 11.70 5.42
N VAL A 33 3.13 11.00 4.40
CA VAL A 33 4.48 10.42 4.38
C VAL A 33 5.42 11.45 3.79
N ASP A 34 6.54 11.71 4.47
CA ASP A 34 7.63 12.48 3.88
C ASP A 34 8.35 11.60 2.83
N VAL A 35 7.85 11.64 1.60
CA VAL A 35 8.34 10.82 0.49
C VAL A 35 9.84 11.04 0.26
N ALA A 36 10.32 12.28 0.39
CA ALA A 36 11.74 12.60 0.18
C ALA A 36 12.64 11.92 1.22
N ALA A 37 12.22 11.93 2.49
CA ALA A 37 12.95 11.25 3.55
C ALA A 37 12.96 9.73 3.32
N GLN A 38 11.84 9.15 2.89
CA GLN A 38 11.78 7.71 2.61
C GLN A 38 12.62 7.32 1.39
N VAL A 39 12.59 8.10 0.33
CA VAL A 39 13.45 7.88 -0.85
C VAL A 39 14.95 7.89 -0.48
N ALA A 40 15.36 8.75 0.44
CA ALA A 40 16.74 8.74 0.93
C ALA A 40 17.08 7.42 1.65
N GLN A 41 16.14 6.87 2.42
CA GLN A 41 16.30 5.58 3.13
C GLN A 41 16.33 4.36 2.20
N LEU A 42 15.70 4.44 1.01
CA LEU A 42 15.78 3.37 0.00
C LEU A 42 17.22 3.09 -0.48
N LYS A 43 18.14 4.03 -0.29
CA LYS A 43 19.56 3.89 -0.60
C LYS A 43 20.39 3.32 0.55
N GLY A 44 19.75 3.06 1.70
CA GLY A 44 20.38 2.53 2.89
C GLY A 44 20.55 1.01 2.88
N ASN A 45 20.75 0.45 4.06
CA ASN A 45 20.81 -1.01 4.26
C ASN A 45 19.41 -1.65 4.13
N ALA A 46 19.34 -2.99 4.16
CA ALA A 46 18.08 -3.74 3.98
C ALA A 46 17.00 -3.33 5.00
N ASP A 47 17.35 -3.08 6.25
CA ASP A 47 16.39 -2.67 7.29
C ASP A 47 15.80 -1.28 7.00
N ALA A 48 16.65 -0.34 6.57
CA ALA A 48 16.21 1.00 6.17
C ALA A 48 15.31 0.94 4.93
N GLN A 49 15.68 0.12 3.94
CA GLN A 49 14.87 -0.13 2.74
C GLN A 49 13.51 -0.71 3.09
N ALA A 50 13.46 -1.73 3.96
CA ALA A 50 12.22 -2.37 4.38
C ALA A 50 11.30 -1.38 5.12
N THR A 51 11.86 -0.56 6.01
CA THR A 51 11.12 0.48 6.72
C THR A 51 10.56 1.51 5.75
N ALA A 52 11.40 2.05 4.86
CA ALA A 52 10.99 3.03 3.87
C ALA A 52 9.90 2.51 2.93
N LEU A 53 10.03 1.27 2.45
CA LEU A 53 9.02 0.64 1.61
C LEU A 53 7.68 0.47 2.33
N SER A 54 7.71 0.13 3.63
CA SER A 54 6.51 -0.01 4.45
C SER A 54 5.82 1.34 4.66
N GLU A 55 6.57 2.40 4.92
CA GLU A 55 6.03 3.76 5.06
C GLU A 55 5.48 4.29 3.73
N LEU A 56 6.19 4.06 2.61
CA LEU A 56 5.70 4.41 1.28
C LEU A 56 4.42 3.66 0.92
N ALA A 57 4.31 2.39 1.29
CA ALA A 57 3.08 1.62 1.14
C ALA A 57 1.93 2.22 1.96
N ALA A 58 2.19 2.63 3.20
CA ALA A 58 1.19 3.28 4.05
C ALA A 58 0.73 4.64 3.48
N GLY A 59 1.62 5.35 2.77
CA GLY A 59 1.30 6.58 2.06
C GLY A 59 0.39 6.38 0.83
N GLY A 60 0.31 5.16 0.30
CA GLY A 60 -0.53 4.82 -0.84
C GLY A 60 -0.25 5.72 -2.05
N PRO A 61 -1.30 6.26 -2.72
CA PRO A 61 -1.14 7.11 -3.90
C PRO A 61 -0.28 8.36 -3.69
N ASN A 62 -0.17 8.86 -2.45
CA ASN A 62 0.68 10.01 -2.13
C ASN A 62 2.18 9.71 -2.31
N SER A 63 2.55 8.43 -2.30
CA SER A 63 3.92 7.96 -2.53
C SER A 63 4.29 7.81 -4.02
N ALA A 64 3.42 8.22 -4.94
CA ALA A 64 3.67 8.15 -6.38
C ALA A 64 5.02 8.75 -6.83
N PRO A 65 5.53 9.86 -6.25
CA PRO A 65 6.85 10.38 -6.62
C PRO A 65 8.01 9.42 -6.37
N ALA A 66 7.87 8.45 -5.44
CA ALA A 66 8.90 7.46 -5.11
C ALA A 66 8.94 6.27 -6.08
N VAL A 67 8.01 6.14 -7.01
CA VAL A 67 7.91 4.97 -7.90
C VAL A 67 9.24 4.65 -8.59
N ASN A 68 9.91 5.65 -9.15
CA ASN A 68 11.17 5.44 -9.89
C ASN A 68 12.31 4.96 -8.98
N ASP A 69 12.30 5.34 -7.70
CA ASP A 69 13.29 4.92 -6.72
C ASP A 69 12.99 3.52 -6.17
N ILE A 70 11.74 3.07 -6.22
CA ILE A 70 11.31 1.72 -5.82
C ILE A 70 11.65 0.68 -6.91
N LEU A 71 11.61 1.05 -8.21
CA LEU A 71 11.82 0.11 -9.32
C LEU A 71 13.08 -0.75 -9.21
N PRO A 72 14.27 -0.20 -8.86
CA PRO A 72 15.47 -1.01 -8.72
C PRO A 72 15.35 -2.11 -7.65
N LEU A 73 14.55 -1.86 -6.61
CA LEU A 73 14.37 -2.78 -5.48
C LEU A 73 13.55 -4.03 -5.83
N LEU A 74 12.80 -3.98 -6.93
CA LEU A 74 12.15 -5.18 -7.49
C LEU A 74 13.17 -6.24 -7.94
N LYS A 75 14.41 -5.86 -8.18
CA LYS A 75 15.52 -6.74 -8.58
C LYS A 75 16.51 -7.02 -7.44
N SER A 76 16.18 -6.65 -6.21
CA SER A 76 17.02 -6.91 -5.05
C SER A 76 17.29 -8.41 -4.90
N GLU A 77 18.47 -8.78 -4.45
CA GLU A 77 18.79 -10.16 -4.07
C GLU A 77 17.99 -10.62 -2.85
N ASP A 78 17.61 -9.67 -1.99
CA ASP A 78 16.79 -9.92 -0.81
C ASP A 78 15.31 -10.08 -1.21
N THR A 79 14.78 -11.28 -0.98
CA THR A 79 13.37 -11.62 -1.26
C THR A 79 12.38 -10.74 -0.52
N VAL A 80 12.70 -10.36 0.74
CA VAL A 80 11.83 -9.50 1.54
C VAL A 80 11.73 -8.12 0.91
N ILE A 81 12.85 -7.57 0.43
CA ILE A 81 12.89 -6.26 -0.24
C ILE A 81 12.12 -6.31 -1.56
N ARG A 82 12.30 -7.36 -2.38
CA ARG A 82 11.53 -7.50 -3.64
C ARG A 82 10.02 -7.52 -3.36
N ARG A 83 9.59 -8.30 -2.36
CA ARG A 83 8.18 -8.41 -1.97
C ARG A 83 7.63 -7.09 -1.44
N LEU A 84 8.35 -6.40 -0.56
CA LEU A 84 7.92 -5.11 -0.03
C LEU A 84 7.87 -4.03 -1.11
N ALA A 85 8.79 -4.03 -2.07
CA ALA A 85 8.77 -3.13 -3.23
C ALA A 85 7.51 -3.36 -4.08
N ALA A 86 7.19 -4.62 -4.41
CA ALA A 86 5.97 -4.96 -5.13
C ALA A 86 4.70 -4.56 -4.33
N TYR A 87 4.70 -4.76 -3.01
CA TYR A 87 3.61 -4.35 -2.14
C TYR A 87 3.42 -2.84 -2.10
N ALA A 88 4.50 -2.06 -1.97
CA ALA A 88 4.43 -0.61 -2.00
C ALA A 88 3.84 -0.10 -3.32
N LEU A 89 4.27 -0.64 -4.46
CA LEU A 89 3.73 -0.30 -5.78
C LEU A 89 2.25 -0.68 -5.92
N CYS A 90 1.83 -1.81 -5.32
CA CYS A 90 0.41 -2.20 -5.23
C CYS A 90 -0.43 -1.13 -4.51
N GLN A 91 0.05 -0.61 -3.39
CA GLN A 91 -0.64 0.43 -2.61
C GLN A 91 -0.66 1.79 -3.32
N ILE A 92 0.39 2.12 -4.06
CA ILE A 92 0.44 3.33 -4.90
C ILE A 92 -0.59 3.25 -6.03
N GLY A 93 -0.84 2.06 -6.56
CA GLY A 93 -1.87 1.81 -7.56
C GLY A 93 -1.52 2.37 -8.95
N PRO A 94 -2.50 2.92 -9.71
CA PRO A 94 -2.35 3.26 -11.12
C PRO A 94 -1.21 4.24 -11.45
N ALA A 95 -0.74 5.03 -10.48
CA ALA A 95 0.41 5.92 -10.66
C ALA A 95 1.74 5.16 -10.87
N ALA A 96 1.77 3.87 -10.49
CA ALA A 96 2.95 3.01 -10.63
C ALA A 96 3.03 2.25 -11.98
N LYS A 97 2.38 2.71 -13.04
CA LYS A 97 2.39 2.05 -14.36
C LYS A 97 3.78 1.77 -14.92
N ALA A 98 4.77 2.58 -14.58
CA ALA A 98 6.16 2.35 -14.97
C ALA A 98 6.72 1.02 -14.43
N ALA A 99 6.14 0.47 -13.35
CA ALA A 99 6.57 -0.79 -12.75
C ALA A 99 6.01 -2.05 -13.46
N VAL A 100 5.05 -1.91 -14.34
CA VAL A 100 4.37 -3.04 -14.99
C VAL A 100 5.33 -4.05 -15.62
N PRO A 101 6.35 -3.65 -16.43
CA PRO A 101 7.27 -4.62 -17.03
C PRO A 101 8.08 -5.40 -15.98
N GLU A 102 8.53 -4.74 -14.92
CA GLU A 102 9.31 -5.39 -13.86
C GLU A 102 8.43 -6.30 -12.98
N LEU A 103 7.21 -5.89 -12.69
CA LEU A 103 6.25 -6.73 -11.97
C LEU A 103 5.87 -7.99 -12.75
N LYS A 104 5.80 -7.92 -14.08
CA LYS A 104 5.60 -9.10 -14.93
C LYS A 104 6.75 -10.11 -14.78
N ASN A 105 8.00 -9.63 -14.71
CA ASN A 105 9.14 -10.50 -14.46
C ASN A 105 9.06 -11.15 -13.06
N LEU A 106 8.58 -10.40 -12.08
CA LEU A 106 8.47 -10.87 -10.69
C LEU A 106 7.40 -11.94 -10.47
N MET A 107 6.47 -12.12 -11.42
CA MET A 107 5.44 -13.18 -11.35
C MET A 107 6.02 -14.58 -11.40
N THR A 108 7.23 -14.74 -11.93
CA THR A 108 7.98 -16.00 -11.97
C THR A 108 9.08 -16.04 -10.94
N ASP A 109 9.00 -15.21 -9.88
CA ASP A 109 9.96 -15.23 -8.78
C ASP A 109 10.01 -16.59 -8.11
N ALA A 110 11.18 -16.99 -7.65
CA ALA A 110 11.38 -18.24 -6.93
C ALA A 110 10.60 -18.29 -5.60
N ASP A 111 10.31 -17.13 -5.03
CA ASP A 111 9.46 -17.03 -3.84
C ASP A 111 7.98 -16.86 -4.23
N PRO A 112 7.11 -17.83 -3.89
CA PRO A 112 5.69 -17.78 -4.24
C PRO A 112 4.96 -16.56 -3.65
N SER A 113 5.40 -16.07 -2.49
CA SER A 113 4.78 -14.89 -1.86
C SER A 113 5.11 -13.62 -2.63
N THR A 114 6.32 -13.51 -3.15
CA THR A 114 6.75 -12.41 -4.02
C THR A 114 5.99 -12.45 -5.35
N ALA A 115 5.90 -13.62 -5.98
CA ALA A 115 5.14 -13.81 -7.23
C ALA A 115 3.66 -13.42 -7.06
N THR A 116 3.02 -13.88 -5.98
CA THR A 116 1.62 -13.53 -5.67
C THR A 116 1.45 -12.02 -5.43
N THR A 117 2.39 -11.39 -4.72
CA THR A 117 2.36 -9.94 -4.49
C THR A 117 2.50 -9.16 -5.79
N ALA A 118 3.35 -9.62 -6.71
CA ALA A 118 3.51 -9.01 -8.03
C ALA A 118 2.23 -9.10 -8.87
N ILE A 119 1.52 -10.23 -8.83
CA ILE A 119 0.21 -10.39 -9.49
C ILE A 119 -0.82 -9.41 -8.91
N ASN A 120 -0.88 -9.30 -7.59
CA ASN A 120 -1.78 -8.37 -6.93
C ASN A 120 -1.45 -6.90 -7.29
N ALA A 121 -0.16 -6.57 -7.36
CA ALA A 121 0.29 -5.24 -7.78
C ALA A 121 -0.11 -4.95 -9.23
N LEU A 122 0.06 -5.89 -10.15
CA LEU A 122 -0.38 -5.74 -11.54
C LEU A 122 -1.89 -5.50 -11.64
N ASN A 123 -2.70 -6.25 -10.90
CA ASN A 123 -4.16 -6.05 -10.86
C ASN A 123 -4.56 -4.67 -10.30
N ALA A 124 -3.81 -4.15 -9.34
CA ALA A 124 -4.07 -2.83 -8.75
C ALA A 124 -3.62 -1.66 -9.66
N ILE A 125 -2.52 -1.86 -10.40
CA ILE A 125 -1.90 -0.83 -11.24
C ILE A 125 -2.53 -0.78 -12.62
N ASP A 126 -2.66 -1.92 -13.27
CA ASP A 126 -3.20 -2.06 -14.61
C ASP A 126 -3.87 -3.44 -14.79
N PRO A 127 -5.18 -3.54 -14.54
CA PRO A 127 -5.91 -4.80 -14.69
C PRO A 127 -5.80 -5.40 -16.10
N ALA A 128 -5.72 -4.56 -17.14
CA ALA A 128 -5.59 -5.03 -18.52
C ALA A 128 -4.23 -5.70 -18.77
N ALA A 129 -3.17 -5.22 -18.10
CA ALA A 129 -1.86 -5.86 -18.15
C ALA A 129 -1.83 -7.21 -17.41
N ALA A 130 -2.76 -7.41 -16.48
CA ALA A 130 -2.92 -8.66 -15.72
C ALA A 130 -3.79 -9.71 -16.46
N GLU A 131 -4.71 -9.31 -17.34
CA GLU A 131 -5.62 -10.23 -18.06
C GLU A 131 -4.92 -11.23 -18.99
N GLY A 132 -3.71 -10.93 -19.44
CA GLY A 132 -2.88 -11.84 -20.23
C GLY A 132 -2.23 -12.98 -19.43
N ILE A 133 -2.39 -12.94 -18.12
CA ILE A 133 -1.73 -13.84 -17.19
C ILE A 133 -2.74 -14.87 -16.71
N LYS A 134 -2.79 -15.99 -17.42
CA LYS A 134 -3.42 -17.19 -16.87
C LYS A 134 -2.73 -17.49 -15.54
N VAL A 135 -3.43 -17.22 -14.46
CA VAL A 135 -3.05 -17.75 -13.16
C VAL A 135 -2.82 -19.24 -13.36
N LEU A 136 -1.56 -19.65 -13.36
CA LEU A 136 -1.24 -21.06 -13.17
C LEU A 136 -1.75 -21.36 -11.77
N ASN A 137 -2.99 -21.85 -11.70
CA ASN A 137 -3.52 -22.45 -10.50
C ASN A 137 -2.52 -23.50 -10.06
N VAL A 138 -1.69 -23.18 -9.11
CA VAL A 138 -1.05 -24.17 -8.25
C VAL A 138 -2.14 -24.66 -7.31
N THR A 139 -3.02 -25.48 -7.87
CA THR A 139 -3.82 -26.40 -7.08
C THR A 139 -2.89 -27.53 -6.67
N GLN A 140 -2.43 -27.52 -5.46
CA GLN A 140 -2.16 -28.74 -4.67
C GLN A 140 -2.32 -28.42 -3.20
#